data_14070b63438c15519d5e7acde4b14923
#
_entry.id   14070b63438c15519d5e7acde4b14923
#
_cell.length_a   1.000
_cell.length_b   1.000
_cell.length_c   1.000
_cell.angle_alpha   90.00
_cell.angle_beta   90.00
_cell.angle_gamma   90.00
#
_symmetry.space_group_name_H-M   'P 1'
#
loop_
_entity.id
_entity.type
_entity.pdbx_description
1 polymer ?
#
loop_
_entity_poly.entity_id
_entity_poly.type
_entity_poly.pdbx_seq_one_letter_code
_entity_poly.pdbx_strand_id
1 'polypeptide(L)'
;MIDPKAELIALAKKIGERGLTVSTGGNVSTRLPDGRILITPNKHHKSMSDLEVGDLSVIGPEGDRLEGPKPSVELPMHRAIYSAAPAVSWVVHAHTPLAIAFASERALPETSVIEASSLRLSQIEREEPGSEALARAVASEVSKGSNGVFMESHGVVVVSSEANDAFLLLQEIENACKADLARKLLRSLRDR
;
A
#
# COMPACT_ATOMS: atom_id res chain seq x y z
N MET A 1 -13.97 -8.02 -20.09
CA MET A 1 -13.60 -7.32 -18.84
C MET A 1 -12.97 -8.35 -17.91
N ILE A 2 -11.86 -8.02 -17.28
CA ILE A 2 -11.23 -8.87 -16.25
C ILE A 2 -12.13 -8.86 -15.01
N ASP A 3 -12.31 -10.01 -14.38
CA ASP A 3 -13.03 -10.09 -13.09
C ASP A 3 -12.22 -9.32 -12.01
N PRO A 4 -12.79 -8.28 -11.37
CA PRO A 4 -12.09 -7.50 -10.35
C PRO A 4 -11.60 -8.33 -9.15
N LYS A 5 -12.31 -9.40 -8.78
CA LYS A 5 -11.86 -10.32 -7.72
C LYS A 5 -10.59 -11.06 -8.14
N ALA A 6 -10.55 -11.56 -9.37
CA ALA A 6 -9.38 -12.25 -9.91
C ALA A 6 -8.19 -11.28 -10.09
N GLU A 7 -8.44 -10.05 -10.53
CA GLU A 7 -7.40 -9.03 -10.68
C GLU A 7 -6.77 -8.64 -9.33
N LEU A 8 -7.60 -8.46 -8.28
CA LEU A 8 -7.10 -8.16 -6.94
C LEU A 8 -6.23 -9.29 -6.39
N ILE A 9 -6.65 -10.54 -6.56
CA ILE A 9 -5.87 -11.70 -6.14
C ILE A 9 -4.55 -11.79 -6.92
N ALA A 10 -4.58 -11.56 -8.22
CA ALA A 10 -3.37 -11.56 -9.04
C ALA A 10 -2.37 -10.48 -8.57
N LEU A 11 -2.85 -9.28 -8.23
CA LEU A 11 -2.03 -8.22 -7.67
C LEU A 11 -1.46 -8.62 -6.30
N ALA A 12 -2.28 -9.13 -5.38
CA ALA A 12 -1.83 -9.56 -4.06
C ALA A 12 -0.75 -10.65 -4.15
N LYS A 13 -0.96 -11.67 -4.98
CA LYS A 13 0.03 -12.73 -5.23
C LYS A 13 1.34 -12.17 -5.78
N LYS A 14 1.26 -11.32 -6.78
CA LYS A 14 2.44 -10.67 -7.38
C LYS A 14 3.26 -9.87 -6.35
N ILE A 15 2.60 -9.16 -5.43
CA ILE A 15 3.25 -8.44 -4.32
C ILE A 15 3.96 -9.43 -3.38
N GLY A 16 3.29 -10.49 -2.96
CA GLY A 16 3.85 -11.52 -2.09
C GLY A 16 5.03 -12.26 -2.73
N GLU A 17 4.88 -12.74 -3.95
CA GLU A 17 5.90 -13.47 -4.72
C GLU A 17 7.15 -12.64 -5.01
N ARG A 18 7.01 -11.32 -5.14
CA ARG A 18 8.14 -10.39 -5.31
C ARG A 18 8.81 -9.96 -4.00
N GLY A 19 8.32 -10.44 -2.86
CA GLY A 19 8.85 -10.08 -1.55
C GLY A 19 8.65 -8.61 -1.19
N LEU A 20 7.62 -7.97 -1.76
CA LEU A 20 7.28 -6.57 -1.49
C LEU A 20 6.43 -6.41 -0.21
N THR A 21 6.19 -7.49 0.50
CA THR A 21 5.66 -7.50 1.86
C THR A 21 6.18 -8.72 2.59
N VAL A 22 6.20 -8.69 3.91
CA VAL A 22 6.70 -9.79 4.73
C VAL A 22 5.58 -10.49 5.47
N SER A 23 5.69 -11.82 5.60
CA SER A 23 4.75 -12.65 6.35
C SER A 23 3.29 -12.42 5.93
N THR A 24 2.43 -12.13 6.88
CA THR A 24 1.00 -11.82 6.68
C THR A 24 0.72 -10.31 6.59
N GLY A 25 1.75 -9.48 6.49
CA GLY A 25 1.63 -8.02 6.48
C GLY A 25 0.95 -7.47 5.22
N GLY A 26 0.46 -6.24 5.36
CA GLY A 26 -0.15 -5.49 4.28
C GLY A 26 -1.54 -5.97 3.85
N ASN A 27 -2.18 -5.21 2.99
CA ASN A 27 -3.51 -5.48 2.44
C ASN A 27 -3.71 -4.74 1.12
N VAL A 28 -4.64 -5.22 0.31
CA VAL A 28 -4.97 -4.66 -1.01
C VAL A 28 -6.47 -4.49 -1.12
N SER A 29 -6.90 -3.39 -1.71
CA SER A 29 -8.30 -3.21 -2.06
C SER A 29 -8.49 -2.56 -3.42
N THR A 30 -9.67 -2.76 -3.98
CA THR A 30 -10.15 -1.99 -5.14
C THR A 30 -11.57 -1.52 -4.92
N ARG A 31 -11.86 -0.29 -5.37
CA ARG A 31 -13.21 0.27 -5.39
C ARG A 31 -13.84 0.01 -6.75
N LEU A 32 -15.01 -0.61 -6.73
CA LEU A 32 -15.81 -0.89 -7.91
C LEU A 32 -16.61 0.35 -8.37
N PRO A 33 -17.05 0.39 -9.64
CA PRO A 33 -17.85 1.52 -10.17
C PRO A 33 -19.16 1.77 -9.43
N ASP A 34 -19.73 0.75 -8.78
CA ASP A 34 -20.94 0.85 -7.98
C ASP A 34 -20.69 1.28 -6.52
N GLY A 35 -19.46 1.63 -6.18
CA GLY A 35 -19.04 2.09 -4.86
C GLY A 35 -18.69 0.98 -3.87
N ARG A 36 -18.90 -0.29 -4.20
CA ARG A 36 -18.44 -1.40 -3.37
C ARG A 36 -16.92 -1.47 -3.35
N ILE A 37 -16.37 -2.02 -2.28
CA ILE A 37 -14.93 -2.23 -2.11
C ILE A 37 -14.67 -3.73 -1.97
N LEU A 38 -13.76 -4.26 -2.80
CA LEU A 38 -13.15 -5.56 -2.57
C LEU A 38 -11.89 -5.33 -1.75
N ILE A 39 -11.68 -6.13 -0.71
CA ILE A 39 -10.51 -6.01 0.16
C ILE A 39 -10.03 -7.37 0.64
N THR A 40 -8.73 -7.53 0.79
CA THR A 40 -8.11 -8.71 1.41
C THR A 40 -8.55 -8.86 2.86
N PRO A 41 -8.61 -10.11 3.38
CA PRO A 41 -9.14 -10.40 4.70
C PRO A 41 -8.22 -9.91 5.82
N ASN A 42 -8.74 -9.90 7.03
CA ASN A 42 -7.91 -9.89 8.23
C ASN A 42 -7.11 -11.21 8.27
N LYS A 43 -5.83 -11.12 7.92
CA LYS A 43 -4.97 -12.29 7.71
C LYS A 43 -4.27 -12.67 9.01
N HIS A 44 -4.67 -13.80 9.59
CA HIS A 44 -3.93 -14.36 10.71
C HIS A 44 -2.99 -15.51 10.31
N HIS A 45 -3.22 -16.14 9.12
CA HIS A 45 -2.50 -17.36 8.73
C HIS A 45 -2.17 -17.49 7.24
N LYS A 46 -2.51 -16.52 6.40
CA LYS A 46 -2.22 -16.54 4.95
C LYS A 46 -1.34 -15.37 4.55
N SER A 47 -0.28 -15.63 3.79
CA SER A 47 0.48 -14.58 3.11
C SER A 47 -0.32 -14.02 1.91
N MET A 48 0.14 -12.93 1.31
CA MET A 48 -0.50 -12.39 0.09
C MET A 48 -0.43 -13.38 -1.08
N SER A 49 0.65 -14.19 -1.16
CA SER A 49 0.82 -15.21 -2.20
C SER A 49 -0.17 -16.37 -2.10
N ASP A 50 -0.73 -16.61 -0.91
CA ASP A 50 -1.61 -17.76 -0.65
C ASP A 50 -3.10 -17.40 -0.74
N LEU A 51 -3.43 -16.14 -1.02
CA LEU A 51 -4.82 -15.68 -1.10
C LEU A 51 -5.53 -16.23 -2.32
N GLU A 52 -6.80 -16.53 -2.15
CA GLU A 52 -7.71 -16.97 -3.19
C GLU A 52 -8.94 -16.04 -3.27
N VAL A 53 -9.69 -16.12 -4.36
CA VAL A 53 -10.89 -15.29 -4.59
C VAL A 53 -11.90 -15.39 -3.44
N GLY A 54 -12.06 -16.59 -2.86
CA GLY A 54 -12.96 -16.83 -1.71
C GLY A 54 -12.50 -16.17 -0.40
N ASP A 55 -11.25 -15.70 -0.33
CA ASP A 55 -10.73 -14.99 0.84
C ASP A 55 -11.09 -13.49 0.85
N LEU A 56 -11.59 -12.95 -0.27
CA LEU A 56 -11.91 -11.53 -0.36
C LEU A 56 -13.18 -11.17 0.38
N SER A 57 -13.17 -10.02 1.03
CA SER A 57 -14.36 -9.38 1.60
C SER A 57 -14.96 -8.40 0.60
N VAL A 58 -16.28 -8.37 0.49
CA VAL A 58 -17.04 -7.35 -0.25
C VAL A 58 -17.68 -6.41 0.75
N ILE A 59 -17.38 -5.13 0.64
CA ILE A 59 -17.87 -4.08 1.51
C ILE A 59 -18.80 -3.18 0.72
N GLY A 60 -19.98 -2.92 1.27
CA GLY A 60 -20.95 -1.99 0.69
C GLY A 60 -20.50 -0.53 0.77
N PRO A 61 -21.15 0.37 0.01
CA PRO A 61 -20.84 1.80 0.03
C PRO A 61 -20.93 2.40 1.43
N GLU A 62 -21.87 1.95 2.24
CA GLU A 62 -22.07 2.40 3.63
C GLU A 62 -21.02 1.82 4.61
N GLY A 63 -20.24 0.84 4.16
CA GLY A 63 -19.18 0.20 4.93
C GLY A 63 -19.56 -1.08 5.62
N ASP A 64 -20.75 -1.58 5.39
CA ASP A 64 -21.22 -2.88 5.82
C ASP A 64 -20.57 -4.01 5.01
N ARG A 65 -20.29 -5.11 5.68
CA ARG A 65 -19.76 -6.30 5.00
C ARG A 65 -20.89 -7.07 4.34
N LEU A 66 -20.88 -7.11 3.00
CA LEU A 66 -21.88 -7.83 2.21
C LEU A 66 -21.54 -9.31 2.02
N GLU A 67 -20.25 -9.63 1.77
CA GLU A 67 -19.78 -10.99 1.49
C GLU A 67 -18.38 -11.23 2.06
N GLY A 68 -18.01 -12.51 2.18
CA GLY A 68 -16.67 -12.95 2.52
C GLY A 68 -16.33 -12.90 4.00
N PRO A 69 -15.07 -13.19 4.36
CA PRO A 69 -14.59 -13.19 5.74
C PRO A 69 -14.51 -11.79 6.34
N LYS A 70 -14.03 -11.67 7.59
CA LYS A 70 -13.76 -10.37 8.22
C LYS A 70 -12.69 -9.64 7.41
N PRO A 71 -12.94 -8.40 6.96
CA PRO A 71 -11.98 -7.61 6.19
C PRO A 71 -10.75 -7.24 7.03
N SER A 72 -9.68 -6.79 6.36
CA SER A 72 -8.52 -6.20 7.01
C SER A 72 -8.93 -5.19 8.08
N VAL A 73 -8.21 -5.16 9.20
CA VAL A 73 -8.41 -4.17 10.27
C VAL A 73 -8.17 -2.74 9.77
N GLU A 74 -7.46 -2.58 8.67
CA GLU A 74 -7.15 -1.28 8.04
C GLU A 74 -8.18 -0.83 7.00
N LEU A 75 -9.33 -1.53 6.89
CA LEU A 75 -10.45 -1.06 6.06
C LEU A 75 -10.80 0.43 6.27
N PRO A 76 -10.77 1.00 7.50
CA PRO A 76 -11.00 2.44 7.69
C PRO A 76 -10.06 3.31 6.87
N MET A 77 -8.77 2.99 6.80
CA MET A 77 -7.78 3.72 6.00
C MET A 77 -8.12 3.66 4.50
N HIS A 78 -8.43 2.48 3.97
CA HIS A 78 -8.80 2.32 2.56
C HIS A 78 -10.05 3.13 2.21
N ARG A 79 -11.08 3.09 3.05
CA ARG A 79 -12.32 3.87 2.85
C ARG A 79 -12.07 5.37 2.88
N ALA A 80 -11.25 5.83 3.83
CA ALA A 80 -10.88 7.25 3.94
C ALA A 80 -10.14 7.74 2.69
N ILE A 81 -9.22 6.93 2.15
CA ILE A 81 -8.50 7.21 0.89
C ILE A 81 -9.50 7.34 -0.27
N TYR A 82 -10.40 6.38 -0.45
CA TYR A 82 -11.39 6.43 -1.54
C TYR A 82 -12.34 7.62 -1.44
N SER A 83 -12.66 8.04 -0.21
CA SER A 83 -13.48 9.23 0.02
C SER A 83 -12.73 10.51 -0.32
N ALA A 84 -11.45 10.60 0.05
CA ALA A 84 -10.62 11.79 -0.14
C ALA A 84 -10.11 11.95 -1.58
N ALA A 85 -9.98 10.85 -2.33
CA ALA A 85 -9.41 10.82 -3.68
C ALA A 85 -10.30 10.02 -4.65
N PRO A 86 -11.32 10.64 -5.25
CA PRO A 86 -12.26 9.94 -6.14
C PRO A 86 -11.64 9.30 -7.38
N ALA A 87 -10.48 9.75 -7.83
CA ALA A 87 -9.75 9.16 -8.96
C ALA A 87 -9.00 7.87 -8.61
N VAL A 88 -8.83 7.57 -7.32
CA VAL A 88 -8.17 6.34 -6.86
C VAL A 88 -9.14 5.18 -6.92
N SER A 89 -8.74 4.09 -7.56
CA SER A 89 -9.49 2.82 -7.60
C SER A 89 -8.76 1.70 -6.86
N TRP A 90 -7.44 1.78 -6.71
CA TRP A 90 -6.61 0.77 -6.07
C TRP A 90 -5.80 1.34 -4.91
N VAL A 91 -5.81 0.64 -3.80
CA VAL A 91 -5.01 0.94 -2.61
C VAL A 91 -4.24 -0.31 -2.22
N VAL A 92 -2.92 -0.18 -2.13
CA VAL A 92 -2.02 -1.23 -1.67
C VAL A 92 -1.29 -0.74 -0.44
N HIS A 93 -1.43 -1.43 0.67
CA HIS A 93 -0.59 -1.27 1.83
C HIS A 93 0.37 -2.45 1.92
N ALA A 94 1.65 -2.19 2.12
CA ALA A 94 2.68 -3.21 2.18
C ALA A 94 3.76 -2.90 3.23
N HIS A 95 4.31 -3.98 3.78
CA HIS A 95 5.41 -3.93 4.75
C HIS A 95 6.73 -4.25 4.06
N THR A 96 7.15 -3.39 3.12
CA THR A 96 8.44 -3.59 2.43
C THR A 96 9.59 -3.23 3.37
N PRO A 97 10.64 -4.07 3.47
CA PRO A 97 11.69 -3.91 4.49
C PRO A 97 12.40 -2.56 4.46
N LEU A 98 12.73 -2.06 3.27
CA LEU A 98 13.45 -0.79 3.18
C LEU A 98 12.54 0.43 3.34
N ALA A 99 11.29 0.36 2.84
CA ALA A 99 10.35 1.44 3.13
C ALA A 99 10.06 1.56 4.63
N ILE A 100 9.97 0.44 5.37
CA ILE A 100 9.85 0.47 6.84
C ILE A 100 11.09 1.12 7.46
N ALA A 101 12.31 0.76 7.02
CA ALA A 101 13.53 1.35 7.57
C ALA A 101 13.57 2.87 7.35
N PHE A 102 13.28 3.32 6.13
CA PHE A 102 13.20 4.76 5.82
C PHE A 102 12.12 5.47 6.63
N ALA A 103 10.94 4.88 6.73
CA ALA A 103 9.84 5.44 7.50
C ALA A 103 10.18 5.57 8.99
N SER A 104 10.88 4.57 9.57
CA SER A 104 11.31 4.59 10.96
C SER A 104 12.35 5.68 11.27
N GLU A 105 13.19 6.00 10.30
CA GLU A 105 14.16 7.09 10.38
C GLU A 105 13.57 8.47 10.01
N ARG A 106 12.26 8.54 9.78
CA ARG A 106 11.56 9.74 9.31
C ARG A 106 12.19 10.33 8.04
N ALA A 107 12.65 9.45 7.16
CA ALA A 107 13.28 9.79 5.90
C ALA A 107 12.48 9.30 4.71
N LEU A 108 12.51 10.07 3.62
CA LEU A 108 12.07 9.64 2.31
C LEU A 108 13.28 9.32 1.45
N PRO A 109 13.23 8.32 0.56
CA PRO A 109 14.34 8.05 -0.35
C PRO A 109 14.50 9.21 -1.34
N GLU A 110 15.75 9.52 -1.68
CA GLU A 110 16.02 10.42 -2.79
C GLU A 110 15.70 9.73 -4.11
N THR A 111 14.74 10.27 -4.84
CA THR A 111 14.24 9.74 -6.12
C THR A 111 15.11 10.21 -7.28
N SER A 112 16.39 9.82 -7.28
CA SER A 112 17.36 10.20 -8.34
C SER A 112 17.35 9.26 -9.55
N VAL A 113 16.56 8.19 -9.51
CA VAL A 113 16.40 7.25 -10.62
C VAL A 113 15.24 7.69 -11.51
N ILE A 114 15.38 7.50 -12.82
CA ILE A 114 14.39 7.97 -13.82
C ILE A 114 13.03 7.32 -13.57
N GLU A 115 13.02 6.04 -13.25
CA GLU A 115 11.81 5.25 -12.96
C GLU A 115 11.00 5.81 -11.78
N ALA A 116 11.67 6.44 -10.81
CA ALA A 116 11.04 7.05 -9.65
C ALA A 116 10.48 8.46 -9.90
N SER A 117 10.54 8.98 -11.11
CA SER A 117 10.09 10.34 -11.46
C SER A 117 8.57 10.55 -11.28
N SER A 118 7.79 9.47 -11.28
CA SER A 118 6.34 9.48 -11.05
C SER A 118 5.97 9.47 -9.56
N LEU A 119 6.92 9.21 -8.65
CA LEU A 119 6.68 9.12 -7.23
C LEU A 119 6.44 10.50 -6.61
N ARG A 120 5.32 10.62 -5.92
CA ARG A 120 4.98 11.76 -5.06
C ARG A 120 4.84 11.23 -3.65
N LEU A 121 5.95 11.25 -2.92
CA LEU A 121 6.09 10.64 -1.62
C LEU A 121 5.78 11.63 -0.49
N SER A 122 5.10 11.16 0.52
CA SER A 122 4.94 11.84 1.80
C SER A 122 5.13 10.87 2.95
N GLN A 123 5.17 11.40 4.16
CA GLN A 123 5.31 10.61 5.38
C GLN A 123 4.38 11.12 6.45
N ILE A 124 3.84 10.20 7.23
CA ILE A 124 3.07 10.49 8.43
C ILE A 124 3.77 9.96 9.67
N GLU A 125 3.46 10.55 10.82
CA GLU A 125 3.88 10.06 12.13
C GLU A 125 3.21 8.72 12.45
N ARG A 126 3.77 8.05 13.46
CA ARG A 126 3.26 6.76 13.92
C ARG A 126 1.85 6.90 14.48
N GLU A 127 0.95 6.10 13.94
CA GLU A 127 -0.43 5.94 14.39
C GLU A 127 -0.75 4.46 14.60
N GLU A 128 -1.74 4.18 15.42
CA GLU A 128 -2.16 2.79 15.70
C GLU A 128 -2.80 2.16 14.46
N PRO A 129 -2.36 0.94 14.03
CA PRO A 129 -2.96 0.24 12.90
C PRO A 129 -4.48 0.06 13.05
N GLY A 130 -5.22 0.38 11.98
CA GLY A 130 -6.69 0.30 11.95
C GLY A 130 -7.41 1.45 12.65
N SER A 131 -6.68 2.43 13.21
CA SER A 131 -7.29 3.59 13.86
C SER A 131 -7.85 4.61 12.87
N GLU A 132 -8.82 5.40 13.30
CA GLU A 132 -9.34 6.55 12.57
C GLU A 132 -8.29 7.66 12.40
N ALA A 133 -7.31 7.75 13.33
CA ALA A 133 -6.21 8.70 13.23
C ALA A 133 -5.32 8.34 12.05
N LEU A 134 -4.89 7.07 11.93
CA LEU A 134 -4.16 6.55 10.78
C LEU A 134 -4.92 6.80 9.47
N ALA A 135 -6.21 6.46 9.45
CA ALA A 135 -7.05 6.62 8.27
C ALA A 135 -7.08 8.07 7.78
N ARG A 136 -7.30 9.04 8.69
CA ARG A 136 -7.31 10.47 8.37
C ARG A 136 -5.94 10.98 7.93
N ALA A 137 -4.86 10.58 8.60
CA ALA A 137 -3.52 11.03 8.29
C ALA A 137 -3.11 10.61 6.87
N VAL A 138 -3.27 9.33 6.50
CA VAL A 138 -2.97 8.82 5.17
C VAL A 138 -3.85 9.47 4.11
N ALA A 139 -5.17 9.53 4.32
CA ALA A 139 -6.11 10.14 3.38
C ALA A 139 -5.81 11.63 3.13
N SER A 140 -5.36 12.37 4.15
CA SER A 140 -4.93 13.76 4.02
C SER A 140 -3.74 13.89 3.05
N GLU A 141 -2.73 13.04 3.17
CA GLU A 141 -1.58 13.09 2.26
C GLU A 141 -1.95 12.72 0.82
N VAL A 142 -2.79 11.69 0.66
CA VAL A 142 -3.30 11.30 -0.66
C VAL A 142 -4.12 12.44 -1.30
N SER A 143 -4.94 13.14 -0.54
CA SER A 143 -5.73 14.29 -1.04
C SER A 143 -4.87 15.45 -1.51
N LYS A 144 -3.65 15.60 -0.98
CA LYS A 144 -2.64 16.58 -1.43
C LYS A 144 -1.88 16.14 -2.68
N GLY A 145 -2.15 14.93 -3.19
CA GLY A 145 -1.57 14.40 -4.42
C GLY A 145 -0.46 13.38 -4.22
N SER A 146 -0.17 12.94 -3.00
CA SER A 146 0.77 11.83 -2.75
C SER A 146 0.22 10.53 -3.33
N ASN A 147 1.07 9.78 -4.04
CA ASN A 147 0.76 8.43 -4.50
C ASN A 147 1.51 7.33 -3.74
N GLY A 148 2.43 7.73 -2.84
CA GLY A 148 3.12 6.86 -1.89
C GLY A 148 3.21 7.56 -0.54
N VAL A 149 2.64 6.95 0.52
CA VAL A 149 2.64 7.49 1.88
C VAL A 149 3.38 6.54 2.80
N PHE A 150 4.50 6.97 3.34
CA PHE A 150 5.27 6.26 4.35
C PHE A 150 4.63 6.45 5.72
N MET A 151 4.44 5.35 6.43
CA MET A 151 3.88 5.34 7.78
C MET A 151 4.98 4.96 8.77
N GLU A 152 5.35 5.86 9.68
CA GLU A 152 6.44 5.66 10.62
C GLU A 152 6.34 4.32 11.35
N SER A 153 7.42 3.52 11.26
CA SER A 153 7.55 2.18 11.87
C SER A 153 6.46 1.17 11.49
N HIS A 154 5.79 1.36 10.35
CA HIS A 154 4.68 0.50 9.94
C HIS A 154 4.88 -0.05 8.52
N GLY A 155 4.97 0.80 7.53
CA GLY A 155 5.08 0.42 6.13
C GLY A 155 4.78 1.56 5.18
N VAL A 156 4.28 1.22 4.00
CA VAL A 156 3.93 2.19 2.96
C VAL A 156 2.55 1.89 2.38
N VAL A 157 1.82 2.94 2.02
CA VAL A 157 0.60 2.86 1.22
C VAL A 157 0.87 3.47 -0.14
N VAL A 158 0.45 2.77 -1.20
CA VAL A 158 0.42 3.31 -2.57
C VAL A 158 -1.00 3.34 -3.10
N VAL A 159 -1.29 4.33 -3.93
CA VAL A 159 -2.61 4.53 -4.54
C VAL A 159 -2.51 4.75 -6.04
N SER A 160 -3.46 4.20 -6.79
CA SER A 160 -3.53 4.37 -8.25
C SER A 160 -4.96 4.19 -8.76
N SER A 161 -5.19 4.57 -10.02
CA SER A 161 -6.41 4.23 -10.78
C SER A 161 -6.37 2.80 -11.34
N GLU A 162 -5.18 2.21 -11.49
CA GLU A 162 -4.96 0.91 -12.13
C GLU A 162 -4.17 -0.04 -11.24
N ALA A 163 -4.51 -1.35 -11.27
CA ALA A 163 -3.84 -2.38 -10.46
C ALA A 163 -2.34 -2.49 -10.76
N ASN A 164 -1.99 -2.52 -12.05
CA ASN A 164 -0.59 -2.68 -12.45
C ASN A 164 0.25 -1.46 -12.05
N ASP A 165 -0.30 -0.26 -12.12
CA ASP A 165 0.40 0.96 -11.74
C ASP A 165 0.62 1.00 -10.22
N ALA A 166 -0.35 0.55 -9.43
CA ALA A 166 -0.17 0.41 -7.97
C ALA A 166 0.98 -0.57 -7.63
N PHE A 167 1.09 -1.69 -8.38
CA PHE A 167 2.21 -2.61 -8.23
C PHE A 167 3.55 -1.97 -8.60
N LEU A 168 3.62 -1.28 -9.73
CA LEU A 168 4.84 -0.61 -10.19
C LEU A 168 5.29 0.47 -9.23
N LEU A 169 4.37 1.32 -8.74
CA LEU A 169 4.66 2.33 -7.71
C LEU A 169 5.27 1.71 -6.45
N LEU A 170 4.69 0.60 -5.95
CA LEU A 170 5.24 -0.09 -4.78
C LEU A 170 6.65 -0.62 -5.03
N GLN A 171 6.88 -1.22 -6.20
CA GLN A 171 8.19 -1.73 -6.60
C GLN A 171 9.22 -0.60 -6.75
N GLU A 172 8.82 0.52 -7.35
CA GLU A 172 9.67 1.70 -7.52
C GLU A 172 10.06 2.33 -6.18
N ILE A 173 9.13 2.40 -5.21
CA ILE A 173 9.43 2.86 -3.85
C ILE A 173 10.52 1.99 -3.21
N GLU A 174 10.35 0.68 -3.22
CA GLU A 174 11.33 -0.24 -2.63
C GLU A 174 12.70 -0.15 -3.35
N ASN A 175 12.69 0.02 -4.68
CA ASN A 175 13.93 0.23 -5.46
C ASN A 175 14.57 1.58 -5.18
N ALA A 176 13.81 2.65 -5.02
CA ALA A 176 14.33 3.97 -4.64
C ALA A 176 14.99 3.91 -3.26
N CYS A 177 14.38 3.22 -2.29
CA CYS A 177 14.99 2.99 -0.98
C CYS A 177 16.31 2.21 -1.09
N LYS A 178 16.37 1.16 -1.92
CA LYS A 178 17.61 0.39 -2.18
C LYS A 178 18.71 1.25 -2.77
N ALA A 179 18.38 2.02 -3.80
CA ALA A 179 19.34 2.87 -4.51
C ALA A 179 19.90 3.96 -3.60
N ASP A 180 19.04 4.61 -2.82
CA ASP A 180 19.44 5.67 -1.89
C ASP A 180 20.31 5.13 -0.75
N LEU A 181 19.95 3.98 -0.18
CA LEU A 181 20.77 3.31 0.84
C LEU A 181 22.17 2.96 0.29
N ALA A 182 22.23 2.33 -0.89
CA ALA A 182 23.48 1.97 -1.54
C ALA A 182 24.35 3.20 -1.81
N ARG A 183 23.76 4.29 -2.30
CA ARG A 183 24.45 5.56 -2.54
C ARG A 183 25.03 6.15 -1.24
N LYS A 184 24.25 6.19 -0.16
CA LYS A 184 24.70 6.68 1.15
C LYS A 184 25.86 5.85 1.68
N LEU A 185 25.80 4.52 1.56
CA LEU A 185 26.90 3.61 1.95
C LEU A 185 28.17 3.86 1.12
N LEU A 186 28.05 3.98 -0.19
CA LEU A 186 29.20 4.26 -1.06
C LEU A 186 29.86 5.62 -0.75
N ARG A 187 29.07 6.64 -0.41
CA ARG A 187 29.60 7.95 0.04
C ARG A 187 30.36 7.79 1.35
N SER A 188 29.78 7.13 2.35
CA SER A 188 30.43 6.94 3.67
C SER A 188 31.77 6.17 3.61
N LEU A 189 31.94 5.31 2.58
CA LEU A 189 33.19 4.58 2.36
C LEU A 189 34.29 5.43 1.69
N ARG A 190 33.91 6.50 0.95
CA ARG A 190 34.88 7.42 0.33
C ARG A 190 35.40 8.45 1.31
N ASP A 191 34.64 8.75 2.35
CA ASP A 191 34.95 9.80 3.34
C ASP A 191 35.81 9.25 4.51
N ARG A 192 36.20 7.97 4.44
CA ARG A 192 37.14 7.28 5.37
C ARG A 192 38.52 7.16 4.79
#